data_73223a827b5fad848424c486d54e4c83
#
_entry.id   73223a827b5fad848424c486d54e4c83
#
_cell.length_a   1.000
_cell.length_b   1.000
_cell.length_c   1.000
_cell.angle_alpha   90.00
_cell.angle_beta   90.00
_cell.angle_gamma   90.00
#
_symmetry.space_group_name_H-M   'P 1'
#
loop_
_entity.id
_entity.type
_entity.pdbx_description
1 polymer ?
#
loop_
_entity_poly.entity_id
_entity_poly.type
_entity_poly.pdbx_seq_one_letter_code
_entity_poly.pdbx_strand_id
1 'polypeptide(L)'
;MIYRLHREGVFYLLYSLLFFAISVVLFIFFMSILTGLLLGVATFFLILFLIFFRNPPRVHGTKNTDLILAPADGKIVVIERTFEAEYLKTEVLQVSVFMSPLNVHSNRSPVTGEIVYVQYHPGEYLVAWHPKSSELNERNTVVIKKKNSLILLRQIAGKVARKIVCYTKPGDLLSRGEEFGFIKFGSRVDIFLPV
;
A
#
# COMPACT_ATOMS: atom_id res chain seq x y z
N MET A 1 4.08 21.19 7.97
CA MET A 1 3.66 19.90 7.35
C MET A 1 2.89 19.11 8.40
N ILE A 2 1.58 18.89 8.24
CA ILE A 2 0.79 18.14 9.24
C ILE A 2 1.15 16.67 9.09
N TYR A 3 1.82 16.11 10.10
CA TYR A 3 2.13 14.69 10.16
C TYR A 3 0.84 13.93 10.53
N ARG A 4 0.30 13.18 9.57
CA ARG A 4 -0.89 12.34 9.81
C ARG A 4 -0.45 10.88 9.86
N LEU A 5 -0.94 10.17 10.86
CA LEU A 5 -0.77 8.74 11.00
C LEU A 5 -1.96 8.01 10.37
N HIS A 6 -1.65 6.91 9.71
CA HIS A 6 -2.66 6.05 9.12
C HIS A 6 -3.37 5.20 10.18
N ARG A 7 -4.69 5.01 10.05
CA ARG A 7 -5.51 4.25 11.01
C ARG A 7 -5.01 2.81 11.23
N GLU A 8 -4.48 2.17 10.20
CA GLU A 8 -3.93 0.81 10.27
C GLU A 8 -2.65 0.72 11.13
N GLY A 9 -2.03 1.85 11.46
CA GLY A 9 -0.83 1.94 12.30
C GLY A 9 -1.08 2.15 13.77
N VAL A 10 -2.28 2.51 14.18
CA VAL A 10 -2.58 2.95 15.55
C VAL A 10 -2.15 1.90 16.59
N PHE A 11 -2.55 0.65 16.42
CA PHE A 11 -2.17 -0.42 17.36
C PHE A 11 -0.66 -0.69 17.37
N TYR A 12 -0.01 -0.71 16.21
CA TYR A 12 1.45 -0.90 16.12
C TYR A 12 2.20 0.21 16.84
N LEU A 13 1.73 1.45 16.71
CA LEU A 13 2.33 2.61 17.37
C LEU A 13 2.07 2.59 18.88
N LEU A 14 0.89 2.24 19.33
CA LEU A 14 0.59 2.10 20.76
C LEU A 14 1.46 1.02 21.41
N TYR A 15 1.57 -0.16 20.80
CA TYR A 15 2.42 -1.23 21.34
C TYR A 15 3.91 -0.86 21.30
N SER A 16 4.38 -0.23 20.23
CA SER A 16 5.78 0.20 20.14
C SER A 16 6.11 1.32 21.14
N LEU A 17 5.18 2.22 21.41
CA LEU A 17 5.33 3.28 22.41
C LEU A 17 5.36 2.69 23.81
N LEU A 18 4.48 1.74 24.13
CA LEU A 18 4.48 1.03 25.41
C LEU A 18 5.79 0.26 25.62
N PHE A 19 6.23 -0.47 24.59
CA PHE A 19 7.50 -1.20 24.63
C PHE A 19 8.70 -0.25 24.84
N PHE A 20 8.71 0.89 24.16
CA PHE A 20 9.71 1.94 24.34
C PHE A 20 9.69 2.50 25.77
N ALA A 21 8.52 2.84 26.30
CA ALA A 21 8.39 3.37 27.67
C ALA A 21 8.90 2.36 28.72
N ILE A 22 8.54 1.08 28.59
CA ILE A 22 9.04 0.01 29.49
C ILE A 22 10.57 -0.11 29.37
N SER A 23 11.11 -0.06 28.15
CA SER A 23 12.56 -0.16 27.93
C SER A 23 13.33 1.01 28.54
N VAL A 24 12.76 2.22 28.50
CA VAL A 24 13.33 3.40 29.16
C VAL A 24 13.37 3.20 30.68
N VAL A 25 12.27 2.75 31.28
CA VAL A 25 12.20 2.48 32.72
C VAL A 25 13.25 1.43 33.15
N LEU A 26 13.31 0.30 32.44
CA LEU A 26 14.28 -0.75 32.70
C LEU A 26 15.73 -0.25 32.56
N PHE A 27 16.00 0.60 31.57
CA PHE A 27 17.34 1.17 31.39
C PHE A 27 17.73 2.10 32.53
N ILE A 28 16.79 2.94 33.02
CA ILE A 28 17.05 3.84 34.16
C ILE A 28 17.35 3.05 35.43
N PHE A 29 16.59 1.97 35.72
CA PHE A 29 16.76 1.19 36.94
C PHE A 29 17.97 0.25 36.94
N PHE A 30 18.29 -0.35 35.81
CA PHE A 30 19.32 -1.40 35.75
C PHE A 30 20.61 -0.97 35.05
N MET A 31 20.64 0.10 34.26
CA MET A 31 21.81 0.70 33.59
C MET A 31 22.81 -0.33 33.03
N SER A 32 22.29 -1.41 32.41
CA SER A 32 23.10 -2.50 31.86
C SER A 32 23.18 -2.45 30.32
N ILE A 33 24.18 -3.13 29.73
CA ILE A 33 24.32 -3.26 28.30
C ILE A 33 23.05 -3.89 27.70
N LEU A 34 22.47 -4.90 28.37
CA LEU A 34 21.26 -5.57 27.89
C LEU A 34 20.06 -4.62 27.83
N THR A 35 19.83 -3.81 28.84
CA THR A 35 18.74 -2.82 28.86
C THR A 35 18.97 -1.69 27.85
N GLY A 36 20.24 -1.33 27.60
CA GLY A 36 20.62 -0.40 26.53
C GLY A 36 20.31 -0.95 25.13
N LEU A 37 20.63 -2.22 24.87
CA LEU A 37 20.28 -2.89 23.62
C LEU A 37 18.76 -2.98 23.44
N LEU A 38 18.02 -3.32 24.50
CA LEU A 38 16.56 -3.38 24.46
C LEU A 38 15.95 -2.01 24.09
N LEU A 39 16.45 -0.94 24.71
CA LEU A 39 16.03 0.42 24.40
C LEU A 39 16.35 0.80 22.95
N GLY A 40 17.51 0.40 22.43
CA GLY A 40 17.90 0.59 21.03
C GLY A 40 16.92 -0.10 20.06
N VAL A 41 16.55 -1.36 20.34
CA VAL A 41 15.58 -2.12 19.54
C VAL A 41 14.19 -1.48 19.62
N ALA A 42 13.73 -1.08 20.81
CA ALA A 42 12.44 -0.43 20.98
C ALA A 42 12.36 0.90 20.22
N THR A 43 13.43 1.71 20.27
CA THR A 43 13.57 2.97 19.55
C THR A 43 13.50 2.73 18.02
N PHE A 44 14.22 1.72 17.53
CA PHE A 44 14.20 1.35 16.12
C PHE A 44 12.79 1.02 15.62
N PHE A 45 12.04 0.17 16.34
CA PHE A 45 10.68 -0.18 15.93
C PHE A 45 9.72 1.01 16.02
N LEU A 46 9.84 1.85 17.04
CA LEU A 46 9.02 3.05 17.15
C LEU A 46 9.23 3.98 15.94
N ILE A 47 10.48 4.26 15.59
CA ILE A 47 10.81 5.10 14.42
C ILE A 47 10.34 4.44 13.12
N LEU A 48 10.57 3.14 12.96
CA LEU A 48 10.14 2.38 11.79
C LEU A 48 8.62 2.49 11.58
N PHE A 49 7.82 2.29 12.62
CA PHE A 49 6.36 2.37 12.52
C PHE A 49 5.86 3.80 12.31
N LEU A 50 6.50 4.80 12.91
CA LEU A 50 6.21 6.21 12.63
C LEU A 50 6.42 6.53 11.14
N ILE A 51 7.53 6.09 10.55
CA ILE A 51 7.82 6.30 9.13
C ILE A 51 6.87 5.51 8.25
N PHE A 52 6.65 4.23 8.56
CA PHE A 52 5.83 3.32 7.75
C PHE A 52 4.36 3.75 7.69
N PHE A 53 3.76 4.07 8.83
CA PHE A 53 2.35 4.44 8.92
C PHE A 53 2.08 5.93 8.74
N ARG A 54 3.04 6.70 8.21
CA ARG A 54 2.75 8.09 7.84
C ARG A 54 1.77 8.15 6.67
N ASN A 55 0.80 9.05 6.73
CA ASN A 55 -0.16 9.30 5.66
C ASN A 55 -0.26 10.81 5.38
N PRO A 56 0.74 11.39 4.69
CA PRO A 56 0.72 12.81 4.37
C PRO A 56 -0.42 13.11 3.38
N PRO A 57 -1.07 14.27 3.51
CA PRO A 57 -2.07 14.69 2.55
C PRO A 57 -1.41 14.86 1.17
N ARG A 58 -2.09 14.38 0.12
CA ARG A 58 -1.65 14.52 -1.27
C ARG A 58 -2.51 15.59 -1.94
N VAL A 59 -1.88 16.67 -2.34
CA VAL A 59 -2.52 17.70 -3.17
C VAL A 59 -2.15 17.42 -4.62
N HIS A 60 -3.16 17.12 -5.42
CA HIS A 60 -2.98 16.93 -6.86
C HIS A 60 -3.00 18.30 -7.53
N GLY A 61 -1.84 18.81 -7.90
CA GLY A 61 -1.66 20.15 -8.48
C GLY A 61 -2.29 20.38 -9.85
N THR A 62 -2.92 19.36 -10.43
CA THR A 62 -3.55 19.47 -11.75
C THR A 62 -5.07 19.34 -11.67
N LYS A 63 -5.77 20.31 -12.29
CA LYS A 63 -7.21 20.27 -12.52
C LYS A 63 -7.58 19.37 -13.73
N ASN A 64 -6.59 18.90 -14.50
CA ASN A 64 -6.84 18.04 -15.64
C ASN A 64 -7.36 16.67 -15.18
N THR A 65 -8.62 16.39 -15.46
CA THR A 65 -9.31 15.14 -15.09
C THR A 65 -8.94 13.96 -15.99
N ASP A 66 -8.25 14.20 -17.09
CA ASP A 66 -7.84 13.16 -18.05
C ASP A 66 -6.54 12.47 -17.61
N LEU A 67 -5.78 13.12 -16.75
CA LEU A 67 -4.58 12.51 -16.19
C LEU A 67 -4.93 11.40 -15.19
N ILE A 68 -4.25 10.28 -15.34
CA ILE A 68 -4.31 9.13 -14.45
C ILE A 68 -3.21 9.29 -13.41
N LEU A 69 -3.54 9.23 -12.13
CA LEU A 69 -2.58 9.33 -11.04
C LEU A 69 -1.94 7.96 -10.76
N ALA A 70 -0.69 7.99 -10.28
CA ALA A 70 -0.09 6.79 -9.71
C ALA A 70 -0.90 6.31 -8.51
N PRO A 71 -1.23 5.00 -8.43
CA PRO A 71 -2.06 4.46 -7.34
C PRO A 71 -1.31 4.36 -6.02
N ALA A 72 0.01 4.52 -6.01
CA ALA A 72 0.86 4.42 -4.82
C ALA A 72 2.15 5.23 -4.99
N ASP A 73 2.79 5.56 -3.87
CA ASP A 73 4.15 6.09 -3.84
C ASP A 73 5.15 4.94 -4.05
N GLY A 74 6.07 5.07 -5.00
CA GLY A 74 7.05 4.00 -5.22
C GLY A 74 7.87 4.19 -6.48
N LYS A 75 8.51 3.08 -6.90
CA LYS A 75 9.31 3.01 -8.12
C LYS A 75 8.56 2.18 -9.16
N ILE A 76 8.43 2.70 -10.38
CA ILE A 76 7.91 1.91 -11.50
C ILE A 76 8.94 0.82 -11.82
N VAL A 77 8.49 -0.43 -11.85
CA VAL A 77 9.32 -1.62 -12.07
C VAL A 77 8.92 -2.39 -13.34
N VAL A 78 7.68 -2.20 -13.82
CA VAL A 78 7.19 -2.81 -15.06
C VAL A 78 6.38 -1.79 -15.83
N ILE A 79 6.54 -1.73 -17.14
CA ILE A 79 5.65 -1.10 -18.11
C ILE A 79 5.63 -2.02 -19.32
N GLU A 80 4.52 -2.74 -19.52
CA GLU A 80 4.42 -3.69 -20.63
C GLU A 80 2.97 -3.87 -21.11
N ARG A 81 2.79 -4.33 -22.33
CA ARG A 81 1.49 -4.81 -22.81
C ARG A 81 1.32 -6.25 -22.37
N THR A 82 0.15 -6.56 -21.83
CA THR A 82 -0.19 -7.91 -21.35
C THR A 82 -1.67 -8.19 -21.53
N PHE A 83 -2.05 -9.45 -21.55
CA PHE A 83 -3.45 -9.86 -21.56
C PHE A 83 -3.96 -9.96 -20.12
N GLU A 84 -4.97 -9.16 -19.74
CA GLU A 84 -5.61 -9.25 -18.44
C GLU A 84 -6.76 -10.27 -18.50
N ALA A 85 -6.57 -11.41 -17.81
CA ALA A 85 -7.44 -12.59 -17.94
C ALA A 85 -8.58 -12.65 -16.91
N GLU A 86 -8.52 -11.87 -15.82
CA GLU A 86 -9.46 -11.99 -14.71
C GLU A 86 -10.79 -11.29 -15.02
N TYR A 87 -10.75 -10.01 -15.32
CA TYR A 87 -11.94 -9.18 -15.47
C TYR A 87 -12.05 -8.51 -16.84
N LEU A 88 -10.96 -7.86 -17.32
CA LEU A 88 -10.98 -7.08 -18.56
C LEU A 88 -11.00 -7.98 -19.81
N LYS A 89 -10.35 -9.13 -19.74
CA LYS A 89 -10.25 -10.16 -20.81
C LYS A 89 -9.80 -9.57 -22.16
N THR A 90 -8.85 -8.65 -22.10
CA THR A 90 -8.31 -7.94 -23.26
C THR A 90 -6.84 -7.59 -23.06
N GLU A 91 -6.18 -7.15 -24.13
CA GLU A 91 -4.85 -6.55 -24.03
C GLU A 91 -4.93 -5.20 -23.35
N VAL A 92 -3.97 -4.94 -22.48
CA VAL A 92 -3.88 -3.75 -21.64
C VAL A 92 -2.43 -3.30 -21.48
N LEU A 93 -2.23 -2.05 -21.09
CA LEU A 93 -0.94 -1.56 -20.63
C LEU A 93 -0.87 -1.76 -19.12
N GLN A 94 0.01 -2.64 -18.66
CA GLN A 94 0.33 -2.82 -17.25
C GLN A 94 1.44 -1.86 -16.84
N VAL A 95 1.22 -1.12 -15.76
CA VAL A 95 2.24 -0.34 -15.06
C VAL A 95 2.30 -0.79 -13.61
N SER A 96 3.47 -1.23 -13.15
CA SER A 96 3.67 -1.76 -11.80
C SER A 96 4.50 -0.82 -10.96
N VAL A 97 3.98 -0.47 -9.77
CA VAL A 97 4.63 0.40 -8.81
C VAL A 97 5.03 -0.41 -7.58
N PHE A 98 6.33 -0.58 -7.38
CA PHE A 98 6.90 -1.23 -6.19
C PHE A 98 7.04 -0.22 -5.05
N MET A 99 6.55 -0.57 -3.86
CA MET A 99 6.64 0.21 -2.65
C MET A 99 7.64 -0.43 -1.69
N SER A 100 8.76 0.25 -1.44
CA SER A 100 9.70 -0.14 -0.38
C SER A 100 9.11 0.16 1.01
N PRO A 101 9.59 -0.48 2.09
CA PRO A 101 9.09 -0.21 3.45
C PRO A 101 9.17 1.26 3.89
N LEU A 102 9.99 2.07 3.22
CA LEU A 102 10.13 3.51 3.50
C LEU A 102 9.16 4.40 2.70
N ASN A 103 8.40 3.85 1.75
CA ASN A 103 7.39 4.60 1.01
C ASN A 103 6.08 4.72 1.81
N VAL A 104 5.17 5.58 1.37
CA VAL A 104 3.79 5.64 1.88
C VAL A 104 3.00 4.50 1.27
N HIS A 105 2.33 3.70 2.10
CA HIS A 105 1.65 2.47 1.69
C HIS A 105 0.13 2.61 1.47
N SER A 106 -0.41 3.83 1.55
CA SER A 106 -1.79 4.11 1.14
C SER A 106 -1.94 3.95 -0.37
N ASN A 107 -2.95 3.19 -0.77
CA ASN A 107 -3.29 3.02 -2.18
C ASN A 107 -4.47 3.94 -2.53
N ARG A 108 -4.31 4.71 -3.61
CA ARG A 108 -5.22 5.77 -3.98
C ARG A 108 -5.79 5.56 -5.37
N SER A 109 -7.05 5.96 -5.54
CA SER A 109 -7.72 5.88 -6.84
C SER A 109 -7.00 6.74 -7.89
N PRO A 110 -6.62 6.17 -9.04
CA PRO A 110 -5.98 6.92 -10.12
C PRO A 110 -6.93 7.88 -10.84
N VAL A 111 -8.22 7.63 -10.73
CA VAL A 111 -9.29 8.37 -11.43
C VAL A 111 -10.51 8.52 -10.53
N THR A 112 -11.41 9.43 -10.89
CA THR A 112 -12.77 9.46 -10.33
C THR A 112 -13.62 8.45 -11.09
N GLY A 113 -14.33 7.56 -10.37
CA GLY A 113 -15.19 6.55 -10.99
C GLY A 113 -15.91 5.68 -9.97
N GLU A 114 -16.74 4.79 -10.49
CA GLU A 114 -17.48 3.80 -9.73
C GLU A 114 -16.69 2.49 -9.64
N ILE A 115 -16.68 1.87 -8.47
CA ILE A 115 -16.14 0.54 -8.27
C ILE A 115 -17.14 -0.48 -8.78
N VAL A 116 -16.75 -1.22 -9.81
CA VAL A 116 -17.63 -2.23 -10.43
C VAL A 116 -17.23 -3.67 -10.07
N TYR A 117 -16.03 -3.86 -9.53
CA TYR A 117 -15.52 -5.18 -9.14
C TYR A 117 -14.50 -5.08 -8.02
N VAL A 118 -14.60 -6.00 -7.04
CA VAL A 118 -13.59 -6.20 -6.00
C VAL A 118 -13.48 -7.70 -5.74
N GLN A 119 -12.27 -8.25 -5.84
CA GLN A 119 -12.03 -9.66 -5.59
C GLN A 119 -10.70 -9.89 -4.88
N TYR A 120 -10.76 -10.53 -3.74
CA TYR A 120 -9.59 -10.99 -3.01
C TYR A 120 -9.19 -12.40 -3.47
N HIS A 121 -7.89 -12.60 -3.64
CA HIS A 121 -7.29 -13.88 -3.99
C HIS A 121 -6.25 -14.25 -2.94
N PRO A 122 -6.42 -15.35 -2.21
CA PRO A 122 -5.35 -15.89 -1.38
C PRO A 122 -4.19 -16.36 -2.28
N GLY A 123 -2.97 -16.33 -1.77
CA GLY A 123 -1.82 -16.71 -2.57
C GLY A 123 -0.55 -16.83 -1.75
N GLU A 124 0.57 -16.93 -2.45
CA GLU A 124 1.91 -17.03 -1.89
C GLU A 124 2.43 -15.66 -1.41
N TYR A 125 3.64 -15.64 -0.87
CA TYR A 125 4.32 -14.42 -0.40
C TYR A 125 5.72 -14.33 -1.03
N LEU A 126 5.79 -14.35 -2.35
CA LEU A 126 7.03 -14.06 -3.08
C LEU A 126 7.42 -12.59 -2.87
N VAL A 127 8.71 -12.27 -3.06
CA VAL A 127 9.14 -10.87 -3.05
C VAL A 127 8.38 -10.06 -4.11
N ALA A 128 7.88 -8.88 -3.75
CA ALA A 128 6.93 -8.13 -4.58
C ALA A 128 7.50 -7.68 -5.95
N TRP A 129 8.82 -7.60 -6.13
CA TRP A 129 9.44 -7.31 -7.42
C TRP A 129 9.65 -8.54 -8.31
N HIS A 130 9.34 -9.75 -7.83
CA HIS A 130 9.43 -10.96 -8.65
C HIS A 130 8.39 -10.93 -9.76
N PRO A 131 8.72 -11.26 -11.03
CA PRO A 131 7.76 -11.19 -12.15
C PRO A 131 6.45 -11.94 -11.89
N LYS A 132 6.52 -13.14 -11.30
CA LYS A 132 5.35 -13.98 -10.99
C LYS A 132 4.54 -13.53 -9.76
N SER A 133 4.96 -12.47 -9.05
CA SER A 133 4.24 -12.02 -7.85
C SER A 133 2.84 -11.51 -8.16
N SER A 134 2.61 -10.98 -9.35
CA SER A 134 1.28 -10.49 -9.79
C SER A 134 0.24 -11.61 -9.93
N GLU A 135 0.67 -12.85 -10.09
CA GLU A 135 -0.22 -14.01 -10.32
C GLU A 135 -0.29 -14.92 -9.09
N LEU A 136 0.84 -15.15 -8.44
CA LEU A 136 0.97 -16.15 -7.38
C LEU A 136 0.75 -15.60 -5.96
N ASN A 137 1.08 -14.32 -5.73
CA ASN A 137 0.96 -13.75 -4.39
C ASN A 137 -0.49 -13.46 -4.01
N GLU A 138 -0.70 -13.39 -2.67
CA GLU A 138 -1.91 -12.79 -2.11
C GLU A 138 -2.15 -11.45 -2.78
N ARG A 139 -3.33 -11.27 -3.36
CA ARG A 139 -3.68 -10.06 -4.11
C ARG A 139 -5.14 -9.69 -3.96
N ASN A 140 -5.43 -8.42 -4.19
CA ASN A 140 -6.80 -7.92 -4.26
C ASN A 140 -6.97 -7.10 -5.53
N THR A 141 -7.95 -7.46 -6.35
CA THR A 141 -8.27 -6.81 -7.62
C THR A 141 -9.44 -5.86 -7.42
N VAL A 142 -9.30 -4.63 -7.90
CA VAL A 142 -10.33 -3.58 -7.87
C VAL A 142 -10.48 -3.01 -9.27
N VAL A 143 -11.69 -2.93 -9.79
CA VAL A 143 -11.98 -2.32 -11.11
C VAL A 143 -12.80 -1.07 -10.94
N ILE A 144 -12.31 0.02 -11.54
CA ILE A 144 -12.93 1.34 -11.53
C ILE A 144 -13.47 1.64 -12.92
N LYS A 145 -14.75 1.97 -13.01
CA LYS A 145 -15.40 2.44 -14.24
C LYS A 145 -15.36 3.96 -14.28
N LYS A 146 -14.64 4.51 -15.27
CA LYS A 146 -14.60 5.94 -15.58
C LYS A 146 -15.25 6.14 -16.96
N LYS A 147 -16.49 6.64 -17.00
CA LYS A 147 -17.28 6.75 -18.25
C LYS A 147 -17.34 5.38 -18.99
N ASN A 148 -16.76 5.28 -20.17
CA ASN A 148 -16.72 4.06 -20.98
C ASN A 148 -15.43 3.24 -20.80
N SER A 149 -14.52 3.67 -19.95
CA SER A 149 -13.24 2.99 -19.73
C SER A 149 -13.23 2.26 -18.38
N LEU A 150 -12.62 1.09 -18.36
CA LEU A 150 -12.36 0.31 -17.16
C LEU A 150 -10.87 0.39 -16.83
N ILE A 151 -10.56 0.66 -15.58
CA ILE A 151 -9.19 0.67 -15.05
C ILE A 151 -9.14 -0.36 -13.95
N LEU A 152 -8.24 -1.34 -14.08
CA LEU A 152 -8.07 -2.37 -13.07
C LEU A 152 -6.83 -2.05 -12.21
N LEU A 153 -6.98 -2.16 -10.90
CA LEU A 153 -5.92 -2.06 -9.91
C LEU A 153 -5.74 -3.41 -9.24
N ARG A 154 -4.50 -3.83 -9.04
CA ARG A 154 -4.18 -5.05 -8.31
C ARG A 154 -3.20 -4.73 -7.19
N GLN A 155 -3.69 -4.82 -5.95
CA GLN A 155 -2.86 -4.77 -4.76
C GLN A 155 -2.19 -6.14 -4.59
N ILE A 156 -0.88 -6.18 -4.40
CA ILE A 156 -0.10 -7.42 -4.32
C ILE A 156 0.75 -7.38 -3.06
N ALA A 157 0.56 -8.38 -2.19
CA ALA A 157 1.37 -8.56 -0.99
C ALA A 157 2.79 -8.99 -1.37
N GLY A 158 3.76 -8.60 -0.55
CA GLY A 158 5.15 -9.04 -0.68
C GLY A 158 5.51 -10.09 0.38
N LYS A 159 6.79 -10.47 0.43
CA LYS A 159 7.31 -11.48 1.36
C LYS A 159 7.09 -11.12 2.84
N VAL A 160 7.19 -9.85 3.19
CA VAL A 160 6.99 -9.33 4.55
C VAL A 160 5.56 -8.85 4.76
N ALA A 161 4.95 -8.29 3.72
CA ALA A 161 3.56 -7.86 3.71
C ALA A 161 2.64 -9.07 3.58
N ARG A 162 1.87 -9.32 4.62
CA ARG A 162 0.91 -10.43 4.67
C ARG A 162 -0.52 -9.96 4.88
N LYS A 163 -0.78 -8.65 4.67
CA LYS A 163 -2.14 -8.12 4.86
C LYS A 163 -2.42 -6.96 3.91
N ILE A 164 -3.29 -7.23 2.97
CA ILE A 164 -3.93 -6.24 2.11
C ILE A 164 -5.21 -5.80 2.79
N VAL A 165 -5.43 -4.50 2.87
CA VAL A 165 -6.68 -3.90 3.34
C VAL A 165 -7.30 -3.16 2.18
N CYS A 166 -8.53 -3.53 1.84
CA CYS A 166 -9.37 -2.83 0.86
C CYS A 166 -10.54 -2.18 1.60
N TYR A 167 -10.78 -0.90 1.36
CA TYR A 167 -11.83 -0.12 2.02
C TYR A 167 -13.07 0.06 1.16
N THR A 168 -13.00 -0.36 -0.08
CA THR A 168 -14.04 -0.14 -1.08
C THR A 168 -14.73 -1.44 -1.46
N LYS A 169 -15.95 -1.33 -1.94
CA LYS A 169 -16.79 -2.43 -2.43
C LYS A 169 -17.47 -2.03 -3.74
N PRO A 170 -17.98 -2.97 -4.52
CA PRO A 170 -18.78 -2.65 -5.70
C PRO A 170 -19.94 -1.71 -5.39
N GLY A 171 -20.14 -0.69 -6.23
CA GLY A 171 -21.12 0.38 -6.07
C GLY A 171 -20.59 1.64 -5.39
N ASP A 172 -19.39 1.61 -4.76
CA ASP A 172 -18.80 2.82 -4.18
C ASP A 172 -18.32 3.76 -5.28
N LEU A 173 -18.44 5.07 -5.03
CA LEU A 173 -17.90 6.13 -5.86
C LEU A 173 -16.61 6.65 -5.24
N LEU A 174 -15.51 6.58 -5.95
CA LEU A 174 -14.22 7.11 -5.51
C LEU A 174 -13.83 8.35 -6.30
N SER A 175 -13.35 9.34 -5.58
CA SER A 175 -12.70 10.50 -6.17
C SER A 175 -11.25 10.20 -6.53
N ARG A 176 -10.71 10.86 -7.55
CA ARG A 176 -9.30 10.76 -7.91
C ARG A 176 -8.40 11.16 -6.73
N GLY A 177 -7.46 10.28 -6.36
CA GLY A 177 -6.57 10.46 -5.21
C GLY A 177 -7.16 10.03 -3.87
N GLU A 178 -8.43 9.63 -3.82
CA GLU A 178 -9.05 9.06 -2.64
C GLU A 178 -8.46 7.70 -2.30
N GLU A 179 -8.28 7.43 -1.02
CA GLU A 179 -7.69 6.18 -0.55
C GLU A 179 -8.71 5.03 -0.64
N PHE A 180 -8.34 3.96 -1.35
CA PHE A 180 -9.17 2.76 -1.48
C PHE A 180 -8.61 1.55 -0.72
N GLY A 181 -7.37 1.63 -0.25
CA GLY A 181 -6.76 0.53 0.47
C GLY A 181 -5.38 0.83 1.02
N PHE A 182 -4.83 -0.15 1.73
CA PHE A 182 -3.52 -0.09 2.36
C PHE A 182 -2.86 -1.47 2.33
N ILE A 183 -1.54 -1.54 2.08
CA ILE A 183 -0.79 -2.81 2.11
C ILE A 183 0.31 -2.69 3.16
N LYS A 184 0.39 -3.65 4.10
CA LYS A 184 1.36 -3.58 5.21
C LYS A 184 2.69 -4.24 4.82
N PHE A 185 3.81 -3.52 4.97
CA PHE A 185 5.22 -3.99 4.90
C PHE A 185 5.73 -4.54 3.56
N GLY A 186 5.90 -3.64 2.58
CA GLY A 186 6.53 -3.92 1.30
C GLY A 186 5.60 -4.63 0.31
N SER A 187 5.33 -3.99 -0.81
CA SER A 187 4.24 -4.39 -1.67
C SER A 187 4.39 -3.83 -3.08
N ARG A 188 3.47 -4.20 -3.93
CA ARG A 188 3.37 -3.71 -5.30
C ARG A 188 1.91 -3.40 -5.63
N VAL A 189 1.69 -2.36 -6.40
CA VAL A 189 0.38 -2.09 -7.01
C VAL A 189 0.56 -2.07 -8.51
N ASP A 190 -0.21 -2.90 -9.21
CA ASP A 190 -0.31 -2.89 -10.66
C ASP A 190 -1.54 -2.08 -11.06
N ILE A 191 -1.39 -1.25 -12.09
CA ILE A 191 -2.48 -0.59 -12.78
C ILE A 191 -2.53 -1.09 -14.22
N PHE A 192 -3.71 -1.48 -14.68
CA PHE A 192 -3.99 -1.95 -16.02
C PHE A 192 -4.86 -0.94 -16.72
N LEU A 193 -4.35 -0.41 -17.81
CA LEU A 193 -4.94 0.67 -18.58
C LEU A 193 -5.39 0.17 -19.96
N PRO A 194 -6.53 0.63 -20.49
CA PRO A 194 -6.92 0.32 -21.85
C PRO A 194 -5.85 0.83 -22.84
N VAL A 195 -5.61 0.09 -23.92
CA VAL A 195 -4.70 0.42 -25.03
C VAL A 195 -5.47 0.94 -26.22
#